data_15f51d0508938b41e19e2fdc62f5432c
#
_entry.id   15f51d0508938b41e19e2fdc62f5432c
#
_cell.length_a   1.000
_cell.length_b   1.000
_cell.length_c   1.000
_cell.angle_alpha   90.00
_cell.angle_beta   90.00
_cell.angle_gamma   90.00
#
_symmetry.space_group_name_H-M   'P 1'
#
loop_
_entity.id
_entity.type
_entity.pdbx_description
1 polymer ?
#
loop_
_entity_poly.entity_id
_entity_poly.type
_entity_poly.pdbx_seq_one_letter_code
_entity_poly.pdbx_strand_id
1 'polypeptide(L)'
;MFIPKQFQITDFEIMKEFINENSFATIVSTEHGRPIATHVPLLIRQIEREYYITGHLAYTNPQWKTFEDNKQVLVIFQGPHAYVSSSWYSHENVPTWNYQSIHIYGKAQLMNEQELEEDLILLLQKYERHRKNSIIWEKLSSKTKRQIKGIIGVKIKINEAQAAYKLSQNRNEEDYQSIIDHLYEETDINAHQVAEA
;
A
#
# COMPACT_ATOMS: atom_id res chain seq x y z
N MET A 1 -2.19 7.49 -12.57
CA MET A 1 -0.70 7.55 -12.60
C MET A 1 -0.23 7.47 -14.04
N PHE A 2 0.85 8.19 -14.44
CA PHE A 2 1.49 7.96 -15.74
C PHE A 2 2.36 6.69 -15.66
N ILE A 3 2.10 5.71 -16.53
CA ILE A 3 2.82 4.42 -16.55
C ILE A 3 3.19 4.07 -17.99
N PRO A 4 4.49 4.11 -18.36
CA PRO A 4 4.94 3.54 -19.62
C PRO A 4 4.59 2.05 -19.70
N LYS A 5 4.18 1.60 -20.88
CA LYS A 5 3.65 0.23 -21.09
C LYS A 5 4.57 -0.87 -20.55
N GLN A 6 5.90 -0.70 -20.71
CA GLN A 6 6.90 -1.68 -20.24
C GLN A 6 7.00 -1.81 -18.71
N PHE A 7 6.43 -0.88 -17.95
CA PHE A 7 6.45 -0.88 -16.47
C PHE A 7 5.08 -1.16 -15.87
N GLN A 8 4.07 -1.37 -16.72
CA GLN A 8 2.71 -1.60 -16.28
C GLN A 8 2.51 -3.04 -15.82
N ILE A 9 1.99 -3.22 -14.62
CA ILE A 9 1.49 -4.51 -14.13
C ILE A 9 -0.03 -4.52 -14.31
N THR A 10 -0.55 -5.56 -14.94
CA THR A 10 -1.99 -5.75 -15.20
C THR A 10 -2.56 -6.96 -14.45
N ASP A 11 -1.71 -7.84 -13.93
CA ASP A 11 -2.12 -8.99 -13.15
C ASP A 11 -2.56 -8.55 -11.74
N PHE A 12 -3.83 -8.80 -11.43
CA PHE A 12 -4.42 -8.39 -10.15
C PHE A 12 -3.91 -9.23 -8.98
N GLU A 13 -3.51 -10.49 -9.21
CA GLU A 13 -2.95 -11.32 -8.14
C GLU A 13 -1.59 -10.77 -7.68
N ILE A 14 -0.72 -10.36 -8.61
CA ILE A 14 0.54 -9.67 -8.30
C ILE A 14 0.26 -8.39 -7.49
N MET A 15 -0.75 -7.61 -7.90
CA MET A 15 -1.12 -6.40 -7.14
C MET A 15 -1.59 -6.72 -5.72
N LYS A 16 -2.33 -7.80 -5.52
CA LYS A 16 -2.79 -8.24 -4.20
C LYS A 16 -1.64 -8.65 -3.29
N GLU A 17 -0.69 -9.40 -3.81
CA GLU A 17 0.51 -9.81 -3.08
C GLU A 17 1.28 -8.58 -2.63
N PHE A 18 1.57 -7.66 -3.54
CA PHE A 18 2.25 -6.40 -3.24
C PHE A 18 1.54 -5.57 -2.17
N ILE A 19 0.21 -5.41 -2.25
CA ILE A 19 -0.59 -4.68 -1.25
C ILE A 19 -0.50 -5.36 0.11
N ASN A 20 -0.47 -6.69 0.16
CA ASN A 20 -0.34 -7.43 1.41
C ASN A 20 1.04 -7.23 2.05
N GLU A 21 2.09 -7.15 1.27
CA GLU A 21 3.46 -6.92 1.74
C GLU A 21 3.68 -5.46 2.14
N ASN A 22 3.15 -4.52 1.35
CA ASN A 22 3.35 -3.08 1.52
C ASN A 22 2.09 -2.39 2.07
N SER A 23 1.53 -2.93 3.14
CA SER A 23 0.21 -2.56 3.65
C SER A 23 0.12 -1.20 4.35
N PHE A 24 1.23 -0.53 4.68
CA PHE A 24 1.22 0.83 5.22
C PHE A 24 1.11 1.83 4.07
N ALA A 25 -0.09 2.37 3.86
CA ALA A 25 -0.46 3.11 2.66
C ALA A 25 -0.95 4.53 2.96
N THR A 26 -1.11 5.32 1.92
CA THR A 26 -1.62 6.69 2.00
C THR A 26 -3.03 6.75 1.40
N ILE A 27 -4.03 7.16 2.19
CA ILE A 27 -5.37 7.50 1.70
C ILE A 27 -5.40 8.98 1.38
N VAL A 28 -5.75 9.32 0.15
CA VAL A 28 -5.93 10.70 -0.31
C VAL A 28 -7.40 10.93 -0.63
N SER A 29 -7.97 12.00 -0.10
CA SER A 29 -9.31 12.50 -0.41
C SER A 29 -9.30 14.00 -0.63
N THR A 30 -10.43 14.61 -0.90
CA THR A 30 -10.53 16.05 -1.13
C THR A 30 -11.51 16.67 -0.16
N GLU A 31 -11.07 17.70 0.54
CA GLU A 31 -11.89 18.55 1.40
C GLU A 31 -11.95 19.98 0.85
N HIS A 32 -13.11 20.46 0.48
CA HIS A 32 -13.31 21.81 -0.11
C HIS A 32 -12.34 22.13 -1.27
N GLY A 33 -12.07 21.14 -2.14
CA GLY A 33 -11.14 21.28 -3.27
C GLY A 33 -9.65 21.10 -2.90
N ARG A 34 -9.30 20.94 -1.61
CA ARG A 34 -7.96 20.70 -1.15
C ARG A 34 -7.71 19.20 -0.94
N PRO A 35 -6.68 18.60 -1.57
CA PRO A 35 -6.26 17.24 -1.25
C PRO A 35 -5.76 17.15 0.21
N ILE A 36 -6.23 16.13 0.92
CA ILE A 36 -5.77 15.76 2.26
C ILE A 36 -5.37 14.28 2.27
N ALA A 37 -4.42 13.92 3.11
CA ALA A 37 -3.85 12.57 3.14
C ALA A 37 -3.61 12.07 4.56
N THR A 38 -3.79 10.76 4.77
CA THR A 38 -3.46 10.06 6.02
C THR A 38 -2.73 8.76 5.68
N HIS A 39 -1.66 8.46 6.44
CA HIS A 39 -0.93 7.20 6.37
C HIS A 39 -1.49 6.22 7.39
N VAL A 40 -1.90 5.05 6.93
CA VAL A 40 -2.53 4.02 7.76
C VAL A 40 -2.22 2.61 7.24
N PRO A 41 -2.18 1.59 8.10
CA PRO A 41 -2.17 0.21 7.65
C PRO A 41 -3.52 -0.15 7.02
N LEU A 42 -3.49 -0.76 5.85
CA LEU A 42 -4.67 -1.18 5.11
C LEU A 42 -4.58 -2.66 4.73
N LEU A 43 -5.73 -3.28 4.60
CA LEU A 43 -5.86 -4.66 4.15
C LEU A 43 -6.57 -4.68 2.80
N ILE A 44 -6.23 -5.64 1.93
CA ILE A 44 -7.05 -5.96 0.77
C ILE A 44 -7.93 -7.16 1.12
N ARG A 45 -9.24 -7.03 0.91
CA ARG A 45 -10.24 -8.05 1.26
C ARG A 45 -11.17 -8.31 0.10
N GLN A 46 -11.53 -9.56 -0.09
CA GLN A 46 -12.66 -9.92 -0.93
C GLN A 46 -13.91 -10.04 -0.04
N ILE A 47 -14.93 -9.25 -0.34
CA ILE A 47 -16.24 -9.30 0.33
C ILE A 47 -17.24 -9.66 -0.77
N GLU A 48 -17.88 -10.81 -0.66
CA GLU A 48 -18.69 -11.41 -1.71
C GLU A 48 -17.88 -11.60 -3.01
N ARG A 49 -18.17 -10.85 -4.06
CA ARG A 49 -17.50 -10.92 -5.37
C ARG A 49 -16.64 -9.70 -5.68
N GLU A 50 -16.53 -8.76 -4.74
CA GLU A 50 -15.88 -7.49 -4.94
C GLU A 50 -14.64 -7.36 -4.05
N TYR A 51 -13.64 -6.61 -4.50
CA TYR A 51 -12.46 -6.32 -3.70
C TYR A 51 -12.54 -4.94 -3.05
N TYR A 52 -12.09 -4.89 -1.81
CA TYR A 52 -12.07 -3.68 -0.98
C TYR A 52 -10.69 -3.49 -0.35
N ILE A 53 -10.29 -2.23 -0.23
CA ILE A 53 -9.24 -1.83 0.69
C ILE A 53 -9.92 -1.42 2.01
N THR A 54 -9.48 -1.99 3.12
CA THR A 54 -10.10 -1.79 4.43
C THR A 54 -9.08 -1.34 5.47
N GLY A 55 -9.54 -0.61 6.47
CA GLY A 55 -8.75 -0.13 7.60
C GLY A 55 -9.51 0.87 8.44
N HIS A 56 -8.81 1.65 9.26
CA HIS A 56 -9.47 2.62 10.14
C HIS A 56 -8.64 3.89 10.33
N LEU A 57 -9.33 4.96 10.67
CA LEU A 57 -8.77 6.25 11.05
C LEU A 57 -9.08 6.53 12.52
N ALA A 58 -8.27 7.34 13.20
CA ALA A 58 -8.65 7.87 14.50
C ALA A 58 -9.95 8.71 14.36
N TYR A 59 -10.88 8.59 15.31
CA TYR A 59 -12.13 9.37 15.29
C TYR A 59 -11.87 10.88 15.20
N THR A 60 -10.76 11.35 15.82
CA THR A 60 -10.35 12.75 15.80
C THR A 60 -9.73 13.22 14.49
N ASN A 61 -9.41 12.30 13.56
CA ASN A 61 -8.93 12.66 12.23
C ASN A 61 -10.14 13.03 11.35
N PRO A 62 -10.30 14.30 10.95
CA PRO A 62 -11.51 14.75 10.25
C PRO A 62 -11.63 14.20 8.82
N GLN A 63 -10.58 13.59 8.26
CA GLN A 63 -10.60 13.09 6.88
C GLN A 63 -11.73 12.10 6.60
N TRP A 64 -12.16 11.28 7.59
CA TRP A 64 -13.26 10.35 7.39
C TRP A 64 -14.58 11.02 6.97
N LYS A 65 -14.79 12.31 7.34
CA LYS A 65 -16.00 13.08 6.93
C LYS A 65 -16.05 13.29 5.42
N THR A 66 -14.90 13.38 4.75
CA THR A 66 -14.85 13.54 3.28
C THR A 66 -15.34 12.30 2.54
N PHE A 67 -15.38 11.15 3.21
CA PHE A 67 -15.88 9.90 2.63
C PHE A 67 -17.40 9.88 2.54
N GLU A 68 -18.10 10.66 3.40
CA GLU A 68 -19.56 10.80 3.35
C GLU A 68 -20.00 11.66 2.17
N ASP A 69 -19.29 12.74 1.87
CA ASP A 69 -19.65 13.72 0.85
C ASP A 69 -19.22 13.30 -0.56
N ASN A 70 -17.96 13.01 -0.75
CA ASN A 70 -17.40 12.77 -2.09
C ASN A 70 -17.18 11.29 -2.40
N LYS A 71 -16.95 10.45 -1.41
CA LYS A 71 -16.74 9.01 -1.55
C LYS A 71 -15.57 8.57 -2.46
N GLN A 72 -15.08 9.44 -3.35
CA GLN A 72 -13.95 9.13 -4.23
C GLN A 72 -12.64 9.35 -3.49
N VAL A 73 -11.81 8.32 -3.48
CA VAL A 73 -10.49 8.35 -2.84
C VAL A 73 -9.45 7.72 -3.75
N LEU A 74 -8.20 8.14 -3.54
CA LEU A 74 -7.03 7.48 -4.05
C LEU A 74 -6.28 6.85 -2.86
N VAL A 75 -5.96 5.56 -2.97
CA VAL A 75 -5.04 4.89 -2.03
C VAL A 75 -3.74 4.60 -2.76
N ILE A 76 -2.62 4.98 -2.15
CA ILE A 76 -1.28 4.80 -2.68
C ILE A 76 -0.55 3.79 -1.80
N PHE A 77 -0.16 2.66 -2.39
CA PHE A 77 0.77 1.70 -1.82
C PHE A 77 2.13 1.92 -2.46
N GLN A 78 3.14 2.11 -1.62
CA GLN A 78 4.52 2.34 -2.03
C GLN A 78 5.37 1.17 -1.55
N GLY A 79 6.07 0.54 -2.47
CA GLY A 79 7.07 -0.48 -2.18
C GLY A 79 8.48 0.09 -2.11
N PRO A 80 9.49 -0.78 -2.17
CA PRO A 80 10.87 -0.37 -2.21
C PRO A 80 11.17 0.52 -3.42
N HIS A 81 12.13 1.41 -3.26
CA HIS A 81 12.58 2.29 -4.33
C HIS A 81 14.06 2.63 -4.14
N ALA A 82 14.79 2.79 -5.23
CA ALA A 82 16.21 3.09 -5.20
C ALA A 82 16.66 3.97 -6.36
N TYR A 83 17.70 4.76 -6.12
CA TYR A 83 18.40 5.49 -7.15
C TYR A 83 19.26 4.53 -7.97
N VAL A 84 19.28 4.70 -9.28
CA VAL A 84 20.14 3.96 -10.21
C VAL A 84 21.12 4.95 -10.83
N SER A 85 22.40 4.78 -10.52
CA SER A 85 23.46 5.68 -10.98
C SER A 85 23.73 5.52 -12.47
N SER A 86 24.04 6.65 -13.12
CA SER A 86 24.51 6.64 -14.51
C SER A 86 25.85 5.94 -14.71
N SER A 87 26.66 5.82 -13.64
CA SER A 87 27.95 5.14 -13.68
C SER A 87 27.88 3.61 -13.72
N TRP A 88 26.67 3.04 -13.51
CA TRP A 88 26.45 1.58 -13.51
C TRP A 88 26.17 1.01 -14.91
N TYR A 89 26.04 1.89 -15.92
CA TYR A 89 25.84 1.48 -17.31
C TYR A 89 27.17 1.26 -18.03
N SER A 90 27.19 0.34 -18.98
CA SER A 90 28.33 0.08 -19.85
C SER A 90 28.56 1.19 -20.89
N HIS A 91 27.67 2.17 -20.98
CA HIS A 91 27.69 3.27 -21.94
C HIS A 91 27.18 4.58 -21.28
N GLU A 92 27.40 5.72 -21.92
CA GLU A 92 26.87 7.00 -21.43
C GLU A 92 25.34 6.96 -21.36
N ASN A 93 24.81 7.20 -20.19
CA ASN A 93 23.37 7.21 -19.92
C ASN A 93 23.02 8.16 -18.78
N VAL A 94 21.73 8.40 -18.55
CA VAL A 94 21.21 9.22 -17.46
C VAL A 94 20.83 8.38 -16.25
N PRO A 95 20.96 8.93 -15.02
CA PRO A 95 20.49 8.25 -13.83
C PRO A 95 18.96 8.15 -13.81
N THR A 96 18.45 7.25 -12.99
CA THR A 96 17.00 7.07 -12.82
C THR A 96 16.65 6.60 -11.41
N TRP A 97 15.36 6.40 -11.15
CA TRP A 97 14.84 5.70 -9.98
C TRP A 97 14.15 4.40 -10.41
N ASN A 98 14.43 3.33 -9.71
CA ASN A 98 13.62 2.13 -9.71
C ASN A 98 12.65 2.20 -8.53
N TYR A 99 11.40 1.76 -8.74
CA TYR A 99 10.36 1.78 -7.73
C TYR A 99 9.19 0.87 -8.09
N GLN A 100 8.43 0.50 -7.07
CA GLN A 100 7.15 -0.18 -7.22
C GLN A 100 6.06 0.65 -6.53
N SER A 101 4.93 0.86 -7.19
CA SER A 101 3.81 1.59 -6.61
C SER A 101 2.48 1.15 -7.20
N ILE A 102 1.45 1.07 -6.36
CA ILE A 102 0.07 0.78 -6.77
C ILE A 102 -0.84 1.92 -6.32
N HIS A 103 -1.62 2.43 -7.26
CA HIS A 103 -2.68 3.41 -7.05
C HIS A 103 -4.04 2.72 -7.18
N ILE A 104 -4.82 2.75 -6.12
CA ILE A 104 -6.20 2.26 -6.10
C ILE A 104 -7.15 3.46 -6.09
N TYR A 105 -8.01 3.53 -7.08
CA TYR A 105 -9.13 4.48 -7.10
C TYR A 105 -10.42 3.76 -6.70
N GLY A 106 -11.14 4.32 -5.77
CA GLY A 106 -12.32 3.65 -5.25
C GLY A 106 -13.32 4.57 -4.58
N LYS A 107 -14.43 3.97 -4.17
CA LYS A 107 -15.48 4.63 -3.39
C LYS A 107 -15.37 4.21 -1.93
N ALA A 108 -15.11 5.18 -1.06
CA ALA A 108 -15.05 4.97 0.37
C ALA A 108 -16.46 4.89 0.99
N GLN A 109 -16.59 4.05 2.00
CA GLN A 109 -17.78 3.90 2.86
C GLN A 109 -17.31 3.70 4.30
N LEU A 110 -18.05 4.24 5.24
CA LEU A 110 -17.80 3.96 6.66
C LEU A 110 -18.31 2.57 7.01
N MET A 111 -17.57 1.88 7.87
CA MET A 111 -17.96 0.58 8.41
C MET A 111 -18.92 0.75 9.60
N ASN A 112 -19.83 -0.19 9.76
CA ASN A 112 -20.53 -0.35 11.02
C ASN A 112 -19.61 -1.01 12.08
N GLU A 113 -20.09 -1.12 13.33
CA GLU A 113 -19.29 -1.63 14.45
C GLU A 113 -18.86 -3.09 14.24
N GLN A 114 -19.71 -3.92 13.67
CA GLN A 114 -19.40 -5.33 13.40
C GLN A 114 -18.33 -5.46 12.30
N GLU A 115 -18.47 -4.72 11.20
CA GLU A 115 -17.50 -4.72 10.11
C GLU A 115 -16.11 -4.25 10.59
N LEU A 116 -16.09 -3.23 11.46
CA LEU A 116 -14.86 -2.72 12.05
C LEU A 116 -14.22 -3.74 12.99
N GLU A 117 -15.01 -4.43 13.82
CA GLU A 117 -14.51 -5.51 14.68
C GLU A 117 -13.87 -6.62 13.86
N GLU A 118 -14.53 -7.08 12.80
CA GLU A 118 -14.00 -8.09 11.87
C GLU A 118 -12.68 -7.64 11.22
N ASP A 119 -12.59 -6.39 10.82
CA ASP A 119 -11.38 -5.83 10.21
C ASP A 119 -10.22 -5.77 11.19
N LEU A 120 -10.47 -5.38 12.46
CA LEU A 120 -9.48 -5.40 13.52
C LEU A 120 -8.97 -6.79 13.87
N ILE A 121 -9.85 -7.81 13.83
CA ILE A 121 -9.46 -9.21 14.00
C ILE A 121 -8.44 -9.62 12.92
N LEU A 122 -8.72 -9.30 11.65
CA LEU A 122 -7.82 -9.60 10.54
C LEU A 122 -6.50 -8.83 10.65
N LEU A 123 -6.54 -7.57 11.06
CA LEU A 123 -5.35 -6.75 11.28
C LEU A 123 -4.45 -7.35 12.37
N LEU A 124 -5.03 -7.74 13.50
CA LEU A 124 -4.31 -8.41 14.59
C LEU A 124 -3.74 -9.76 14.13
N GLN A 125 -4.50 -10.56 13.38
CA GLN A 125 -4.01 -11.82 12.82
C GLN A 125 -2.81 -11.59 11.92
N LYS A 126 -2.83 -10.56 11.05
CA LYS A 126 -1.74 -10.24 10.15
C LYS A 126 -0.46 -9.88 10.90
N TYR A 127 -0.53 -9.00 11.90
CA TYR A 127 0.64 -8.43 12.54
C TYR A 127 1.08 -9.15 13.83
N GLU A 128 0.17 -9.85 14.51
CA GLU A 128 0.45 -10.51 15.77
C GLU A 128 0.70 -12.03 15.65
N ARG A 129 0.22 -12.69 14.59
CA ARG A 129 0.26 -14.16 14.43
C ARG A 129 1.63 -14.77 14.70
N HIS A 130 2.70 -14.08 14.36
CA HIS A 130 4.09 -14.59 14.45
C HIS A 130 4.82 -14.12 15.70
N ARG A 131 4.17 -13.34 16.57
CA ARG A 131 4.79 -12.82 17.80
C ARG A 131 4.66 -13.83 18.95
N LYS A 132 5.73 -14.00 19.73
CA LYS A 132 5.78 -14.95 20.86
C LYS A 132 4.68 -14.70 21.90
N ASN A 133 4.30 -13.45 22.14
CA ASN A 133 3.26 -13.03 23.08
C ASN A 133 2.12 -12.34 22.35
N SER A 134 1.62 -12.97 21.28
CA SER A 134 0.59 -12.38 20.42
C SER A 134 -0.67 -12.02 21.20
N ILE A 135 -1.20 -10.85 20.92
CA ILE A 135 -2.49 -10.40 21.42
C ILE A 135 -3.51 -10.59 20.29
N ILE A 136 -4.49 -11.44 20.54
CA ILE A 136 -5.62 -11.69 19.62
C ILE A 136 -6.88 -11.07 20.19
N TRP A 137 -7.82 -10.71 19.33
CA TRP A 137 -9.03 -9.98 19.68
C TRP A 137 -9.82 -10.65 20.81
N GLU A 138 -9.96 -11.99 20.79
CA GLU A 138 -10.72 -12.75 21.75
C GLU A 138 -10.17 -12.66 23.18
N LYS A 139 -8.86 -12.48 23.31
CA LYS A 139 -8.16 -12.34 24.60
C LYS A 139 -8.19 -10.93 25.18
N LEU A 140 -8.64 -9.93 24.41
CA LEU A 140 -8.74 -8.57 24.88
C LEU A 140 -9.82 -8.39 25.94
N SER A 141 -9.51 -7.64 26.98
CA SER A 141 -10.51 -7.27 28.00
C SER A 141 -11.60 -6.39 27.39
N SER A 142 -12.81 -6.41 28.00
CA SER A 142 -13.92 -5.55 27.59
C SER A 142 -13.55 -4.06 27.68
N LYS A 143 -12.63 -3.68 28.58
CA LYS A 143 -12.10 -2.31 28.68
C LYS A 143 -11.29 -1.93 27.44
N THR A 144 -10.44 -2.83 26.98
CA THR A 144 -9.60 -2.61 25.77
C THR A 144 -10.47 -2.61 24.51
N LYS A 145 -11.40 -3.55 24.39
CA LYS A 145 -12.33 -3.60 23.24
C LYS A 145 -13.18 -2.32 23.11
N ARG A 146 -13.53 -1.66 24.20
CA ARG A 146 -14.24 -0.37 24.14
C ARG A 146 -13.44 0.77 23.47
N GLN A 147 -12.13 0.61 23.29
CA GLN A 147 -11.31 1.60 22.56
C GLN A 147 -11.66 1.69 21.07
N ILE A 148 -12.38 0.70 20.52
CA ILE A 148 -12.94 0.74 19.15
C ILE A 148 -13.77 2.02 18.91
N LYS A 149 -14.36 2.60 19.94
CA LYS A 149 -15.10 3.87 19.84
C LYS A 149 -14.23 5.09 19.52
N GLY A 150 -12.91 4.95 19.64
CA GLY A 150 -11.95 5.99 19.29
C GLY A 150 -11.49 5.97 17.83
N ILE A 151 -12.04 5.06 17.01
CA ILE A 151 -11.67 4.90 15.61
C ILE A 151 -12.91 4.80 14.72
N ILE A 152 -12.71 5.11 13.43
CA ILE A 152 -13.70 4.99 12.37
C ILE A 152 -13.18 4.01 11.33
N GLY A 153 -13.90 2.93 11.11
CA GLY A 153 -13.61 1.96 10.05
C GLY A 153 -13.99 2.50 8.68
N VAL A 154 -13.14 2.23 7.70
CA VAL A 154 -13.38 2.58 6.31
C VAL A 154 -13.16 1.37 5.41
N LYS A 155 -14.08 1.17 4.47
CA LYS A 155 -13.96 0.23 3.36
C LYS A 155 -14.05 0.98 2.03
N ILE A 156 -13.11 0.72 1.14
CA ILE A 156 -12.98 1.38 -0.14
C ILE A 156 -13.16 0.33 -1.23
N LYS A 157 -14.30 0.36 -1.92
CA LYS A 157 -14.53 -0.53 -3.06
C LYS A 157 -13.55 -0.18 -4.17
N ILE A 158 -12.79 -1.16 -4.66
CA ILE A 158 -11.83 -0.97 -5.75
C ILE A 158 -12.60 -0.81 -7.06
N ASN A 159 -12.48 0.36 -7.69
CA ASN A 159 -13.04 0.62 -9.01
C ASN A 159 -11.97 0.49 -10.11
N GLU A 160 -10.74 0.91 -9.79
CA GLU A 160 -9.61 0.88 -10.70
C GLU A 160 -8.32 0.66 -9.90
N ALA A 161 -7.43 -0.16 -10.44
CA ALA A 161 -6.08 -0.37 -9.93
C ALA A 161 -5.06 -0.05 -11.04
N GLN A 162 -4.06 0.75 -10.70
CA GLN A 162 -2.93 1.10 -11.58
C GLN A 162 -1.65 0.72 -10.87
N ALA A 163 -0.82 -0.15 -11.46
CA ALA A 163 0.43 -0.60 -10.88
C ALA A 163 1.61 -0.35 -11.82
N ALA A 164 2.67 0.23 -11.28
CA ALA A 164 3.91 0.50 -11.96
C ALA A 164 5.08 -0.16 -11.22
N TYR A 165 5.77 -1.07 -11.89
CA TYR A 165 7.03 -1.67 -11.44
C TYR A 165 8.11 -1.25 -12.44
N LYS A 166 8.85 -0.19 -12.08
CA LYS A 166 9.99 0.29 -12.86
C LYS A 166 11.26 -0.26 -12.22
N LEU A 167 11.76 -1.35 -12.77
CA LEU A 167 12.87 -2.14 -12.22
C LEU A 167 14.01 -2.31 -13.22
N SER A 168 14.18 -1.37 -14.15
CA SER A 168 15.19 -1.41 -15.20
C SER A 168 15.03 -2.54 -16.24
N GLN A 169 13.87 -3.21 -16.29
CA GLN A 169 13.53 -4.30 -17.20
C GLN A 169 13.55 -3.93 -18.68
N ASN A 170 13.76 -2.67 -19.01
CA ASN A 170 13.95 -2.17 -20.38
C ASN A 170 15.43 -2.01 -20.77
N ARG A 171 16.36 -2.47 -19.94
CA ARG A 171 17.80 -2.44 -20.20
C ARG A 171 18.25 -3.72 -20.90
N ASN A 172 19.43 -3.67 -21.53
CA ASN A 172 20.11 -4.88 -21.99
C ASN A 172 20.56 -5.71 -20.78
N GLU A 173 20.90 -6.98 -21.00
CA GLU A 173 21.25 -7.93 -19.94
C GLU A 173 22.47 -7.48 -19.12
N GLU A 174 23.51 -6.92 -19.77
CA GLU A 174 24.74 -6.47 -19.11
C GLU A 174 24.45 -5.30 -18.15
N ASP A 175 23.75 -4.27 -18.63
CA ASP A 175 23.39 -3.13 -17.79
C ASP A 175 22.39 -3.53 -16.69
N TYR A 176 21.45 -4.44 -16.98
CA TYR A 176 20.51 -4.93 -15.98
C TYR A 176 21.23 -5.65 -14.85
N GLN A 177 22.14 -6.58 -15.17
CA GLN A 177 22.91 -7.28 -14.15
C GLN A 177 23.81 -6.34 -13.34
N SER A 178 24.48 -5.40 -14.02
CA SER A 178 25.29 -4.37 -13.35
C SER A 178 24.49 -3.54 -12.36
N ILE A 179 23.24 -3.17 -12.71
CA ILE A 179 22.34 -2.45 -11.80
C ILE A 179 22.02 -3.30 -10.56
N ILE A 180 21.70 -4.59 -10.74
CA ILE A 180 21.38 -5.50 -9.63
C ILE A 180 22.58 -5.63 -8.69
N ASP A 181 23.78 -5.86 -9.23
CA ASP A 181 25.00 -6.04 -8.44
C ASP A 181 25.31 -4.80 -7.61
N HIS A 182 25.23 -3.60 -8.19
CA HIS A 182 25.47 -2.35 -7.47
C HIS A 182 24.37 -2.03 -6.44
N LEU A 183 23.11 -2.39 -6.71
CA LEU A 183 22.03 -2.22 -5.73
C LEU A 183 22.27 -3.07 -4.47
N TYR A 184 22.87 -4.26 -4.61
CA TYR A 184 23.30 -5.07 -3.45
C TYR A 184 24.51 -4.52 -2.71
N GLU A 185 25.33 -3.70 -3.35
CA GLU A 185 26.48 -3.03 -2.71
C GLU A 185 26.08 -1.78 -1.92
N GLU A 186 24.88 -1.23 -2.18
CA GLU A 186 24.36 -0.06 -1.45
C GLU A 186 24.10 -0.43 0.03
N THR A 187 24.18 0.58 0.90
CA THR A 187 23.86 0.41 2.33
C THR A 187 22.37 0.55 2.65
N ASP A 188 21.57 1.02 1.70
CA ASP A 188 20.11 1.20 1.85
C ASP A 188 19.39 -0.13 1.64
N ILE A 189 18.64 -0.55 2.66
CA ILE A 189 17.81 -1.75 2.59
C ILE A 189 16.79 -1.71 1.45
N ASN A 190 16.29 -0.53 1.07
CA ASN A 190 15.40 -0.40 -0.07
C ASN A 190 16.10 -0.76 -1.38
N ALA A 191 17.39 -0.45 -1.52
CA ALA A 191 18.16 -0.83 -2.70
C ALA A 191 18.25 -2.35 -2.85
N HIS A 192 18.52 -3.07 -1.75
CA HIS A 192 18.52 -4.54 -1.74
C HIS A 192 17.15 -5.11 -2.10
N GLN A 193 16.07 -4.55 -1.55
CA GLN A 193 14.71 -5.00 -1.86
C GLN A 193 14.31 -4.71 -3.32
N VAL A 194 14.84 -3.65 -3.93
CA VAL A 194 14.66 -3.38 -5.37
C VAL A 194 15.45 -4.38 -6.22
N ALA A 195 16.62 -4.83 -5.77
CA ALA A 195 17.41 -5.85 -6.47
C ALA A 195 16.74 -7.24 -6.44
N GLU A 196 15.95 -7.53 -5.38
CA GLU A 196 15.21 -8.77 -5.20
C GLU A 196 13.86 -8.82 -5.93
N ALA A 197 13.33 -7.66 -6.34
CA ALA A 197 12.00 -7.51 -6.94
C ALA A 197 11.98 -7.81 -8.44
#